data_694594d0187d8a057e878023e07cd7e0
#
_entry.id   694594d0187d8a057e878023e07cd7e0
#
_cell.length_a   1.000
_cell.length_b   1.000
_cell.length_c   1.000
_cell.angle_alpha   90.00
_cell.angle_beta   90.00
_cell.angle_gamma   90.00
#
_symmetry.space_group_name_H-M   'P 1'
#
loop_
_entity.id
_entity.type
_entity.pdbx_description
1 polymer ?
#
loop_
_entity_poly.entity_id
_entity_poly.type
_entity_poly.pdbx_seq_one_letter_code
_entity_poly.pdbx_strand_id
1 'polypeptide(L)'
;MNQEHTPVLINLLATARYDRMPEVPIQFITVGKLFYRGPEDAQIQYVESQQDEETGEIMNSDISLTFSKDKITIQRQGDFSNTMVFSNGKRFEGVYHTPYGEMDMAVYTREAACRIGSGDGSLHLKYQLSIQGNYTSTNELHLEYKTDGSKKGVRKGIKQ
;
A
#
# COMPACT_ATOMS: atom_id res chain seq x y z
N MET A 1 -15.14 -20.55 -6.34
CA MET A 1 -14.95 -19.91 -7.64
C MET A 1 -13.77 -18.99 -7.62
N ASN A 2 -12.93 -19.07 -8.59
CA ASN A 2 -11.75 -18.22 -8.64
C ASN A 2 -12.11 -16.84 -9.12
N GLN A 3 -11.56 -15.86 -8.45
CA GLN A 3 -11.71 -14.49 -8.86
C GLN A 3 -10.61 -14.18 -9.86
N GLU A 4 -10.98 -13.65 -10.99
CA GLU A 4 -10.00 -13.34 -12.01
C GLU A 4 -9.20 -12.10 -11.62
N HIS A 5 -7.93 -12.12 -11.96
CA HIS A 5 -7.06 -11.01 -11.70
C HIS A 5 -6.19 -10.71 -12.91
N THR A 6 -5.64 -9.51 -12.93
CA THR A 6 -4.73 -9.05 -13.96
C THR A 6 -3.39 -8.76 -13.31
N PRO A 7 -2.29 -9.27 -13.86
CA PRO A 7 -0.98 -8.87 -13.35
C PRO A 7 -0.73 -7.41 -13.63
N VAL A 8 -0.20 -6.71 -12.65
CA VAL A 8 0.11 -5.28 -12.79
C VAL A 8 1.51 -5.01 -12.27
N LEU A 9 2.14 -4.02 -12.87
CA LEU A 9 3.40 -3.50 -12.38
C LEU A 9 3.06 -2.32 -11.46
N ILE A 10 3.58 -2.38 -10.25
CA ILE A 10 3.30 -1.40 -9.20
C ILE A 10 4.55 -0.60 -8.93
N ASN A 11 4.42 0.73 -8.96
CA ASN A 11 5.48 1.64 -8.58
C ASN A 11 4.97 2.43 -7.39
N LEU A 12 5.67 2.31 -6.26
CA LEU A 12 5.23 2.90 -5.02
C LEU A 12 6.34 3.79 -4.48
N LEU A 13 5.97 5.02 -4.12
CA LEU A 13 6.88 5.95 -3.48
C LEU A 13 6.27 6.37 -2.16
N ALA A 14 6.95 6.06 -1.07
CA ALA A 14 6.50 6.40 0.27
C ALA A 14 7.49 7.33 0.92
N THR A 15 6.99 8.36 1.58
CA THR A 15 7.82 9.29 2.32
C THR A 15 7.26 9.41 3.72
N ALA A 16 8.12 9.27 4.71
CA ALA A 16 7.75 9.43 6.10
C ALA A 16 8.59 10.54 6.71
N ARG A 17 7.92 11.45 7.41
CA ARG A 17 8.61 12.53 8.10
C ARG A 17 8.34 12.40 9.58
N TYR A 18 9.40 12.17 10.33
CA TYR A 18 9.35 12.05 11.78
C TYR A 18 9.76 13.38 12.38
N ASP A 19 9.37 13.62 13.63
CA ASP A 19 9.72 14.85 14.31
C ASP A 19 11.23 14.98 14.38
N ARG A 20 11.76 16.14 13.93
CA ARG A 20 13.19 16.49 14.00
C ARG A 20 14.09 15.58 13.18
N MET A 21 13.54 14.88 12.22
CA MET A 21 14.34 14.00 11.37
C MET A 21 14.04 14.35 9.92
N PRO A 22 15.02 14.15 9.04
CA PRO A 22 14.78 14.40 7.62
C PRO A 22 13.81 13.37 7.05
N GLU A 23 13.17 13.73 5.96
CA GLU A 23 12.32 12.81 5.25
C GLU A 23 13.16 11.70 4.64
N VAL A 24 12.59 10.49 4.67
CA VAL A 24 13.23 9.33 4.09
C VAL A 24 12.30 8.75 3.03
N PRO A 25 12.60 8.99 1.75
CA PRO A 25 11.77 8.39 0.69
C PRO A 25 12.17 6.95 0.45
N ILE A 26 11.19 6.13 0.19
CA ILE A 26 11.38 4.72 -0.16
C ILE A 26 10.65 4.49 -1.46
N GLN A 27 11.37 3.96 -2.46
CA GLN A 27 10.77 3.59 -3.72
C GLN A 27 10.78 2.08 -3.86
N PHE A 28 9.67 1.55 -4.34
CA PHE A 28 9.47 0.11 -4.39
C PHE A 28 8.74 -0.22 -5.68
N ILE A 29 9.29 -1.16 -6.45
CA ILE A 29 8.68 -1.59 -7.71
C ILE A 29 8.47 -3.09 -7.61
N THR A 30 7.25 -3.53 -7.88
CA THR A 30 6.93 -4.93 -7.76
C THR A 30 5.79 -5.28 -8.73
N VAL A 31 5.52 -6.57 -8.85
CA VAL A 31 4.40 -7.07 -9.62
C VAL A 31 3.33 -7.54 -8.64
N GLY A 32 2.10 -7.18 -8.92
CA GLY A 32 0.99 -7.57 -8.08
C GLY A 32 -0.18 -8.07 -8.90
N LYS A 33 -1.30 -8.25 -8.22
CA LYS A 33 -2.53 -8.72 -8.83
C LYS A 33 -3.61 -7.69 -8.65
N LEU A 34 -4.27 -7.34 -9.74
CA LEU A 34 -5.40 -6.42 -9.71
C LEU A 34 -6.68 -7.21 -9.88
N PHE A 35 -7.59 -7.05 -8.93
CA PHE A 35 -8.94 -7.60 -9.02
C PHE A 35 -9.86 -6.41 -9.23
N TYR A 36 -10.34 -6.23 -10.45
CA TYR A 36 -11.07 -5.04 -10.81
C TYR A 36 -12.52 -5.39 -11.14
N ARG A 37 -13.46 -4.76 -10.43
CA ARG A 37 -14.89 -4.90 -10.72
C ARG A 37 -15.51 -3.55 -11.07
N GLY A 38 -14.82 -2.47 -10.79
CA GLY A 38 -15.28 -1.13 -11.11
C GLY A 38 -14.36 -0.12 -10.46
N PRO A 39 -14.52 1.18 -10.79
CA PRO A 39 -13.62 2.20 -10.24
C PRO A 39 -13.76 2.39 -8.74
N GLU A 40 -14.84 1.90 -8.14
CA GLU A 40 -15.04 1.98 -6.70
C GLU A 40 -15.15 0.59 -6.08
N ASP A 41 -14.65 -0.43 -6.79
CA ASP A 41 -14.71 -1.80 -6.29
C ASP A 41 -13.54 -2.55 -6.91
N ALA A 42 -12.38 -2.43 -6.30
CA ALA A 42 -11.18 -3.06 -6.80
C ALA A 42 -10.25 -3.37 -5.64
N GLN A 43 -9.33 -4.30 -5.89
CA GLN A 43 -8.35 -4.69 -4.90
C GLN A 43 -7.03 -4.96 -5.60
N ILE A 44 -5.93 -4.54 -4.97
CA ILE A 44 -4.59 -4.87 -5.43
C ILE A 44 -3.90 -5.66 -4.32
N GLN A 45 -3.24 -6.74 -4.70
CA GLN A 45 -2.49 -7.57 -3.78
C GLN A 45 -1.05 -7.69 -4.23
N TYR A 46 -0.12 -7.58 -3.32
CA TYR A 46 1.30 -7.80 -3.61
C TYR A 46 2.02 -8.20 -2.33
N VAL A 47 3.26 -8.67 -2.50
CA VAL A 47 4.09 -9.08 -1.38
C VAL A 47 5.18 -8.04 -1.19
N GLU A 48 5.38 -7.62 0.05
CA GLU A 48 6.44 -6.71 0.43
C GLU A 48 7.49 -7.51 1.20
N SER A 49 8.76 -7.36 0.81
CA SER A 49 9.86 -8.06 1.46
C SER A 49 10.77 -7.05 2.13
N GLN A 50 11.14 -7.33 3.38
CA GLN A 50 12.07 -6.51 4.12
C GLN A 50 13.15 -7.41 4.69
N GLN A 51 14.36 -6.88 4.79
CA GLN A 51 15.46 -7.61 5.38
C GLN A 51 15.80 -7.01 6.74
N ASP A 52 15.87 -7.87 7.75
CA ASP A 52 16.30 -7.46 9.06
C ASP A 52 17.79 -7.19 9.03
N GLU A 53 18.20 -5.99 9.41
CA GLU A 53 19.59 -5.60 9.31
C GLU A 53 20.48 -6.34 10.30
N GLU A 54 19.92 -6.78 11.41
CA GLU A 54 20.71 -7.47 12.43
C GLU A 54 20.88 -8.94 12.13
N THR A 55 19.81 -9.61 11.71
CA THR A 55 19.85 -11.05 11.51
C THR A 55 20.04 -11.46 10.06
N GLY A 56 19.75 -10.55 9.13
CA GLY A 56 19.78 -10.87 7.71
C GLY A 56 18.56 -11.62 7.22
N GLU A 57 17.63 -11.90 8.10
CA GLU A 57 16.42 -12.62 7.73
C GLU A 57 15.52 -11.78 6.83
N ILE A 58 14.89 -12.46 5.89
CA ILE A 58 13.92 -11.83 5.00
C ILE A 58 12.53 -12.00 5.61
N MET A 59 11.83 -10.90 5.80
CA MET A 59 10.45 -10.92 6.29
C MET A 59 9.52 -10.50 5.18
N ASN A 60 8.52 -11.32 4.93
CA ASN A 60 7.53 -11.06 3.90
C ASN A 60 6.21 -10.68 4.51
N SER A 61 5.53 -9.73 3.89
CA SER A 61 4.20 -9.33 4.29
C SER A 61 3.30 -9.36 3.06
N ASP A 62 2.10 -9.86 3.23
CA ASP A 62 1.09 -9.81 2.19
C ASP A 62 0.31 -8.52 2.35
N ILE A 63 0.27 -7.73 1.29
CA ILE A 63 -0.37 -6.43 1.29
C ILE A 63 -1.61 -6.49 0.41
N SER A 64 -2.73 -6.02 0.93
CA SER A 64 -3.97 -5.87 0.18
C SER A 64 -4.43 -4.44 0.27
N LEU A 65 -4.66 -3.81 -0.89
CA LEU A 65 -5.27 -2.50 -0.97
C LEU A 65 -6.67 -2.69 -1.52
N THR A 66 -7.67 -2.26 -0.78
CA THR A 66 -9.05 -2.36 -1.21
C THR A 66 -9.59 -0.96 -1.45
N PHE A 67 -10.11 -0.74 -2.66
CA PHE A 67 -10.65 0.55 -3.06
C PHE A 67 -12.17 0.45 -3.03
N SER A 68 -12.77 1.28 -2.20
CA SER A 68 -14.22 1.36 -2.08
C SER A 68 -14.62 2.82 -2.26
N LYS A 69 -15.91 3.06 -2.42
CA LYS A 69 -16.37 4.43 -2.48
C LYS A 69 -16.02 5.11 -1.16
N ASP A 70 -15.34 6.24 -1.23
CA ASP A 70 -15.03 7.09 -0.09
C ASP A 70 -13.99 6.54 0.87
N LYS A 71 -13.41 5.37 0.61
CA LYS A 71 -12.34 4.90 1.51
C LYS A 71 -11.41 3.93 0.83
N ILE A 72 -10.21 3.87 1.36
CA ILE A 72 -9.16 2.96 0.93
C ILE A 72 -8.70 2.21 2.16
N THR A 73 -8.63 0.89 2.05
CA THR A 73 -8.18 0.04 3.15
C THR A 73 -6.88 -0.63 2.75
N ILE A 74 -5.87 -0.49 3.59
CA ILE A 74 -4.59 -1.19 3.39
C ILE A 74 -4.45 -2.18 4.51
N GLN A 75 -4.34 -3.45 4.16
CA GLN A 75 -4.19 -4.53 5.11
C GLN A 75 -2.84 -5.19 4.90
N ARG A 76 -2.09 -5.32 5.99
CA ARG A 76 -0.80 -5.99 5.99
C ARG A 76 -0.90 -7.23 6.84
N GLN A 77 -0.42 -8.36 6.33
CA GLN A 77 -0.41 -9.63 7.05
C GLN A 77 0.98 -10.24 6.98
N GLY A 78 1.48 -10.66 8.12
CA GLY A 78 2.82 -11.23 8.26
C GLY A 78 3.25 -11.13 9.71
N ASP A 79 4.56 -11.05 9.93
CA ASP A 79 5.08 -10.88 11.28
C ASP A 79 4.60 -9.56 11.88
N PHE A 80 4.45 -8.54 11.04
CA PHE A 80 3.85 -7.28 11.44
C PHE A 80 2.53 -7.16 10.69
N SER A 81 1.44 -7.02 11.44
CA SER A 81 0.10 -7.01 10.85
C SER A 81 -0.68 -5.80 11.31
N ASN A 82 -1.37 -5.18 10.40
CA ASN A 82 -2.29 -4.12 10.74
C ASN A 82 -3.30 -3.90 9.62
N THR A 83 -4.32 -3.13 9.94
CA THR A 83 -5.29 -2.65 8.97
C THR A 83 -5.38 -1.15 9.14
N MET A 84 -5.26 -0.42 8.05
CA MET A 84 -5.43 1.03 8.07
C MET A 84 -6.53 1.40 7.09
N VAL A 85 -7.42 2.28 7.53
CA VAL A 85 -8.52 2.77 6.71
C VAL A 85 -8.31 4.25 6.50
N PHE A 86 -8.34 4.67 5.24
CA PHE A 86 -8.10 6.06 4.85
C PHE A 86 -9.38 6.63 4.25
N SER A 87 -9.86 7.70 4.83
CA SER A 87 -11.02 8.42 4.33
C SER A 87 -10.79 9.90 4.66
N ASN A 88 -11.02 10.77 3.68
CA ASN A 88 -10.67 12.18 3.80
C ASN A 88 -11.21 12.79 5.07
N GLY A 89 -10.32 13.41 5.85
CA GLY A 89 -10.70 14.14 7.04
C GLY A 89 -11.11 13.27 8.21
N LYS A 90 -10.93 11.95 8.14
CA LYS A 90 -11.40 11.05 9.18
C LYS A 90 -10.25 10.38 9.89
N ARG A 91 -10.54 9.99 11.12
CA ARG A 91 -9.60 9.29 11.99
C ARG A 91 -10.01 7.83 12.08
N PHE A 92 -9.06 6.94 11.95
CA PHE A 92 -9.26 5.51 12.11
C PHE A 92 -8.36 5.02 13.25
N GLU A 93 -8.90 4.18 14.12
CA GLU A 93 -8.15 3.59 15.21
C GLU A 93 -8.09 2.08 15.02
N GLY A 94 -6.92 1.52 15.25
CA GLY A 94 -6.70 0.09 15.10
C GLY A 94 -5.57 -0.38 15.97
N VAL A 95 -5.08 -1.58 15.68
CA VAL A 95 -4.03 -2.20 16.45
C VAL A 95 -2.93 -2.64 15.50
N TYR A 96 -1.70 -2.38 15.91
CA TYR A 96 -0.52 -2.83 15.19
C TYR A 96 0.02 -4.05 15.92
N HIS A 97 0.02 -5.20 15.24
CA HIS A 97 0.49 -6.46 15.81
C HIS A 97 1.93 -6.69 15.38
N THR A 98 2.80 -6.90 16.34
CA THR A 98 4.20 -7.17 16.07
C THR A 98 4.62 -8.42 16.84
N PRO A 99 5.77 -9.01 16.50
CA PRO A 99 6.29 -10.14 17.29
C PRO A 99 6.58 -9.77 18.74
N TYR A 100 6.68 -8.47 19.04
CA TYR A 100 6.99 -8.00 20.38
C TYR A 100 5.76 -7.55 21.15
N GLY A 101 4.58 -7.66 20.54
CA GLY A 101 3.34 -7.28 21.20
C GLY A 101 2.48 -6.39 20.35
N GLU A 102 1.39 -5.94 20.92
CA GLU A 102 0.42 -5.11 20.22
C GLU A 102 0.55 -3.67 20.67
N MET A 103 0.32 -2.76 19.74
CA MET A 103 0.32 -1.33 20.02
C MET A 103 -0.91 -0.70 19.41
N ASP A 104 -1.54 0.20 20.17
CA ASP A 104 -2.64 0.98 19.61
C ASP A 104 -2.11 1.94 18.57
N MET A 105 -2.86 2.09 17.49
CA MET A 105 -2.48 3.02 16.44
C MET A 105 -3.67 3.82 15.97
N ALA A 106 -3.42 4.99 15.45
CA ALA A 106 -4.45 5.82 14.86
C ALA A 106 -3.91 6.46 13.60
N VAL A 107 -4.78 6.58 12.61
CA VAL A 107 -4.47 7.20 11.33
C VAL A 107 -5.44 8.35 11.12
N TYR A 108 -4.92 9.54 10.90
CA TYR A 108 -5.74 10.67 10.48
C TYR A 108 -5.43 10.97 9.02
N THR A 109 -6.44 10.83 8.15
CA THR A 109 -6.27 11.04 6.72
C THR A 109 -6.46 12.50 6.38
N ARG A 110 -5.41 13.11 5.85
CA ARG A 110 -5.51 14.48 5.37
C ARG A 110 -5.97 14.52 3.93
N GLU A 111 -5.52 13.56 3.13
CA GLU A 111 -5.90 13.49 1.73
C GLU A 111 -5.86 12.04 1.27
N ALA A 112 -6.92 11.59 0.64
CA ALA A 112 -6.98 10.29 0.00
C ALA A 112 -7.61 10.50 -1.36
N ALA A 113 -6.83 10.26 -2.41
CA ALA A 113 -7.31 10.43 -3.78
C ALA A 113 -6.86 9.24 -4.60
N CYS A 114 -7.72 8.76 -5.46
CA CYS A 114 -7.36 7.65 -6.32
C CYS A 114 -8.11 7.72 -7.63
N ARG A 115 -7.50 7.13 -8.64
CA ARG A 115 -8.11 6.93 -9.95
C ARG A 115 -7.85 5.47 -10.31
N ILE A 116 -8.87 4.66 -10.25
CA ILE A 116 -8.74 3.22 -10.39
C ILE A 116 -9.37 2.79 -11.69
N GLY A 117 -8.56 2.26 -12.60
CA GLY A 117 -9.01 1.76 -13.89
C GLY A 117 -8.63 0.30 -14.07
N SER A 118 -9.16 -0.31 -15.11
CA SER A 118 -8.90 -1.73 -15.36
C SER A 118 -7.50 -1.96 -15.94
N GLY A 119 -6.88 -0.95 -16.52
CA GLY A 119 -5.55 -1.09 -17.10
C GLY A 119 -4.47 -0.36 -16.35
N ASP A 120 -4.82 0.75 -15.73
CA ASP A 120 -3.87 1.52 -14.94
C ASP A 120 -4.63 2.34 -13.91
N GLY A 121 -3.89 2.85 -12.94
CA GLY A 121 -4.49 3.69 -11.93
C GLY A 121 -3.45 4.25 -11.00
N SER A 122 -3.90 5.09 -10.07
CA SER A 122 -3.01 5.75 -9.14
C SER A 122 -3.72 5.99 -7.81
N LEU A 123 -2.91 6.10 -6.77
CA LEU A 123 -3.36 6.35 -5.42
C LEU A 123 -2.43 7.37 -4.78
N HIS A 124 -3.00 8.33 -4.09
CA HIS A 124 -2.22 9.33 -3.34
C HIS A 124 -2.84 9.48 -1.96
N LEU A 125 -2.04 9.23 -0.94
CA LEU A 125 -2.45 9.36 0.46
C LEU A 125 -1.52 10.31 1.18
N LYS A 126 -2.11 11.17 2.03
CA LYS A 126 -1.37 11.96 3.01
C LYS A 126 -2.05 11.73 4.35
N TYR A 127 -1.28 11.28 5.33
CA TYR A 127 -1.87 10.95 6.61
C TYR A 127 -0.89 11.11 7.74
N GLN A 128 -1.42 11.26 8.95
CA GLN A 128 -0.63 11.29 10.17
C GLN A 128 -0.85 9.99 10.92
N LEU A 129 0.24 9.46 11.45
CA LEU A 129 0.23 8.21 12.21
C LEU A 129 0.55 8.51 13.66
N SER A 130 -0.25 7.93 14.56
CA SER A 130 -0.01 8.00 16.00
C SER A 130 0.09 6.59 16.53
N ILE A 131 1.05 6.35 17.43
CA ILE A 131 1.25 5.06 18.08
C ILE A 131 1.13 5.29 19.57
N GLN A 132 0.30 4.49 20.23
CA GLN A 132 0.10 4.57 21.70
C GLN A 132 -0.26 5.98 22.12
N GLY A 133 -1.09 6.65 21.32
CA GLY A 133 -1.55 7.98 21.63
C GLY A 133 -0.60 9.11 21.31
N ASN A 134 0.58 8.82 20.78
CA ASN A 134 1.57 9.84 20.48
C ASN A 134 1.77 9.97 18.98
N TYR A 135 1.84 11.21 18.51
CA TYR A 135 2.15 11.46 17.11
C TYR A 135 3.50 10.84 16.76
N THR A 136 3.55 10.11 15.67
CA THR A 136 4.76 9.41 15.26
C THR A 136 5.31 9.99 13.96
N SER A 137 4.48 10.15 12.94
CA SER A 137 4.98 10.58 11.64
C SER A 137 3.87 11.17 10.79
N THR A 138 4.29 11.97 9.83
CA THR A 138 3.44 12.42 8.73
C THR A 138 3.91 11.68 7.50
N ASN A 139 2.98 11.06 6.79
CA ASN A 139 3.30 10.14 5.73
C ASN A 139 2.63 10.54 4.43
N GLU A 140 3.32 10.26 3.33
CA GLU A 140 2.77 10.45 2.01
C GLU A 140 3.06 9.21 1.20
N LEU A 141 2.05 8.69 0.50
CA LEU A 141 2.17 7.49 -0.30
C LEU A 141 1.65 7.80 -1.70
N HIS A 142 2.49 7.54 -2.69
CA HIS A 142 2.09 7.56 -4.09
C HIS A 142 2.23 6.16 -4.63
N LEU A 143 1.19 5.67 -5.24
CA LEU A 143 1.22 4.37 -5.89
C LEU A 143 0.66 4.52 -7.29
N GLU A 144 1.34 3.94 -8.27
CA GLU A 144 0.86 3.84 -9.63
C GLU A 144 0.93 2.40 -10.06
N TYR A 145 -0.07 1.96 -10.80
CA TYR A 145 -0.03 0.62 -11.34
C TYR A 145 -0.45 0.66 -12.81
N LYS A 146 0.05 -0.31 -13.55
CA LYS A 146 -0.36 -0.52 -14.94
C LYS A 146 -0.28 -2.00 -15.22
N THR A 147 -1.04 -2.44 -16.20
CA THR A 147 -0.99 -3.84 -16.60
C THR A 147 0.44 -4.20 -16.96
N ASP A 148 0.82 -5.42 -16.60
CA ASP A 148 2.17 -5.89 -16.87
C ASP A 148 2.34 -6.04 -18.37
N GLY A 149 3.04 -5.07 -18.96
CA GLY A 149 3.25 -5.05 -20.40
C GLY A 149 4.03 -6.22 -20.92
N SER A 150 4.74 -6.94 -20.05
CA SER A 150 5.50 -8.07 -20.51
C SER A 150 4.61 -9.12 -21.12
N LYS A 151 3.35 -9.20 -20.69
CA LYS A 151 2.44 -10.17 -21.26
C LYS A 151 1.96 -9.80 -22.63
N LYS A 152 1.89 -8.50 -22.90
CA LYS A 152 1.52 -8.08 -24.22
C LYS A 152 2.71 -7.74 -25.00
N GLY A 153 3.71 -7.20 -24.35
CA GLY A 153 4.89 -6.74 -25.03
C GLY A 153 5.63 -7.84 -25.72
N VAL A 154 5.53 -8.99 -25.16
CA VAL A 154 6.21 -10.09 -25.79
C VAL A 154 5.83 -10.20 -27.22
N ARG A 155 4.65 -9.82 -27.52
CA ARG A 155 4.26 -9.87 -28.80
C ARG A 155 4.44 -8.61 -29.46
N LYS A 156 4.73 -7.68 -28.94
CA LYS A 156 4.99 -6.59 -29.62
C LYS A 156 6.18 -6.10 -29.45
N GLY A 157 6.53 -6.58 -29.06
CA GLY A 157 7.38 -6.27 -29.04
C GLY A 157 8.22 -6.06 -29.17
N ILE A 158 8.38 -6.40 -29.07
CA ILE A 158 9.05 -6.22 -29.15
C ILE A 158 9.51 -5.92 -30.03
N LYS A 159 9.13 -5.84 -30.35
CA LYS A 159 9.18 -5.56 -31.06
C LYS A 159 9.66 -4.73 -31.30
N GLN A 160 9.92 -4.62 -30.79
CA GLN A 160 10.10 -3.95 -30.86
C GLN A 160 10.34 -3.60 -31.26
#